data_7eaa6bf62f5f51f57316e7931cdaa96c
#
_entry.id   7eaa6bf62f5f51f57316e7931cdaa96c
#
_cell.length_a   1.000
_cell.length_b   1.000
_cell.length_c   1.000
_cell.angle_alpha   90.00
_cell.angle_beta   90.00
_cell.angle_gamma   90.00
#
_symmetry.space_group_name_H-M   'P 1'
#
loop_
_entity.id
_entity.type
_entity.pdbx_description
1 polymer ?
#
loop_
_entity_poly.entity_id
_entity_poly.type
_entity_poly.pdbx_seq_one_letter_code
_entity_poly.pdbx_strand_id
1 'polypeptide(L)'
;MHRMIRNEKGLLTLEAAMVLPIFVFLLLFLYGIMMMFLGQEMIAHAMFQSSESLSFDSYATDKFSTGSYESAETLLKGMYESFLTNKDEKYSSSDKWYEDKEKTKKVAKNRFLGYFCGGDEEWSSSFLNITGVKGGLDGIDFSETYIDDNRNLHLIVKYKQYFLFDFGGNVDFDRKSEVVAHMW
;
A
#
# COMPACT_ATOMS: atom_id res chain seq x y z
N MET A 1 63.42 6.56 -35.26
CA MET A 1 62.01 6.21 -35.62
C MET A 1 61.44 5.41 -34.48
N HIS A 2 60.85 6.10 -33.45
CA HIS A 2 60.22 5.42 -32.29
C HIS A 2 58.83 4.92 -32.70
N ARG A 3 58.69 3.59 -32.81
CA ARG A 3 57.39 2.92 -32.89
C ARG A 3 56.72 3.09 -31.55
N MET A 4 55.74 4.01 -31.44
CA MET A 4 54.78 3.99 -30.37
C MET A 4 53.98 2.67 -30.46
N ILE A 5 54.33 1.74 -29.60
CA ILE A 5 53.51 0.56 -29.37
C ILE A 5 52.25 1.08 -28.71
N ARG A 6 51.18 1.26 -29.49
CA ARG A 6 49.87 1.61 -29.03
C ARG A 6 49.39 0.46 -28.12
N ASN A 7 49.37 0.74 -26.83
CA ASN A 7 49.02 -0.29 -25.83
C ASN A 7 47.47 -0.48 -25.86
N GLU A 8 47.00 -1.23 -26.85
CA GLU A 8 45.56 -1.52 -27.08
C GLU A 8 44.87 -2.13 -25.85
N LYS A 9 45.62 -2.90 -25.04
CA LYS A 9 45.12 -3.48 -23.79
C LYS A 9 44.84 -2.41 -22.74
N GLY A 10 45.61 -1.33 -22.68
CA GLY A 10 45.36 -0.21 -21.77
C GLY A 10 44.12 0.61 -22.18
N LEU A 11 43.88 0.74 -23.48
CA LEU A 11 42.70 1.44 -23.99
C LEU A 11 41.39 0.71 -23.66
N LEU A 12 41.34 -0.60 -23.87
CA LEU A 12 40.20 -1.45 -23.52
C LEU A 12 39.89 -1.42 -22.01
N THR A 13 40.93 -1.41 -21.18
CA THR A 13 40.74 -1.32 -19.72
C THR A 13 40.16 0.04 -19.30
N LEU A 14 40.61 1.12 -19.93
CA LEU A 14 40.11 2.46 -19.68
C LEU A 14 38.65 2.60 -20.13
N GLU A 15 38.30 2.07 -21.28
CA GLU A 15 36.96 2.06 -21.82
C GLU A 15 35.99 1.29 -20.92
N ALA A 16 36.40 0.09 -20.47
CA ALA A 16 35.62 -0.69 -19.51
C ALA A 16 35.45 0.04 -18.17
N ALA A 17 36.49 0.72 -17.68
CA ALA A 17 36.43 1.47 -16.43
C ALA A 17 35.48 2.68 -16.50
N MET A 18 35.25 3.25 -17.67
CA MET A 18 34.29 4.34 -17.87
C MET A 18 32.84 3.82 -18.02
N VAL A 19 32.66 2.69 -18.69
CA VAL A 19 31.32 2.12 -18.95
C VAL A 19 30.73 1.48 -17.71
N LEU A 20 31.51 0.81 -16.89
CA LEU A 20 31.04 0.07 -15.74
C LEU A 20 30.32 0.94 -14.70
N PRO A 21 30.79 2.14 -14.29
CA PRO A 21 30.04 3.01 -13.37
C PRO A 21 28.70 3.46 -13.94
N ILE A 22 28.65 3.77 -15.24
CA ILE A 22 27.40 4.19 -15.91
C ILE A 22 26.40 3.03 -15.90
N PHE A 23 26.85 1.82 -16.17
CA PHE A 23 26.02 0.64 -16.14
C PHE A 23 25.48 0.32 -14.74
N VAL A 24 26.33 0.39 -13.72
CA VAL A 24 25.91 0.22 -12.31
C VAL A 24 24.90 1.27 -11.91
N PHE A 25 25.13 2.53 -12.28
CA PHE A 25 24.18 3.62 -12.04
C PHE A 25 22.81 3.34 -12.68
N LEU A 26 22.79 2.88 -13.94
CA LEU A 26 21.56 2.52 -14.64
C LEU A 26 20.80 1.41 -13.91
N LEU A 27 21.51 0.37 -13.45
CA LEU A 27 20.89 -0.71 -12.67
C LEU A 27 20.28 -0.23 -11.37
N LEU A 28 20.99 0.63 -10.61
CA LEU A 28 20.48 1.21 -9.37
C LEU A 28 19.27 2.10 -9.64
N PHE A 29 19.27 2.87 -10.70
CA PHE A 29 18.15 3.70 -11.11
C PHE A 29 16.89 2.85 -11.43
N LEU A 30 17.05 1.79 -12.21
CA LEU A 30 15.97 0.85 -12.51
C LEU A 30 15.46 0.16 -11.25
N TYR A 31 16.35 -0.24 -10.36
CA TYR A 31 15.97 -0.82 -9.07
C TYR A 31 15.13 0.15 -8.23
N GLY A 32 15.52 1.43 -8.16
CA GLY A 32 14.74 2.46 -7.46
C GLY A 32 13.33 2.63 -8.01
N ILE A 33 13.18 2.65 -9.34
CA ILE A 33 11.85 2.71 -9.99
C ILE A 33 11.03 1.46 -9.64
N MET A 34 11.63 0.27 -9.71
CA MET A 34 10.95 -0.98 -9.37
C MET A 34 10.44 -0.98 -7.94
N MET A 35 11.23 -0.49 -6.98
CA MET A 35 10.81 -0.38 -5.57
C MET A 35 9.65 0.58 -5.38
N MET A 36 9.63 1.71 -6.08
CA MET A 36 8.49 2.64 -6.05
C MET A 36 7.20 1.97 -6.55
N PHE A 37 7.25 1.26 -7.66
CA PHE A 37 6.09 0.52 -8.18
C PHE A 37 5.63 -0.56 -7.22
N LEU A 38 6.55 -1.30 -6.62
CA LEU A 38 6.21 -2.35 -5.64
C LEU A 38 5.44 -1.76 -4.45
N GLY A 39 5.84 -0.61 -3.93
CA GLY A 39 5.11 0.09 -2.86
C GLY A 39 3.70 0.49 -3.29
N GLN A 40 3.54 1.01 -4.50
CA GLN A 40 2.22 1.39 -5.05
C GLN A 40 1.30 0.19 -5.23
N GLU A 41 1.81 -0.91 -5.79
CA GLU A 41 1.05 -2.15 -5.98
C GLU A 41 0.59 -2.75 -4.65
N MET A 42 1.44 -2.78 -3.65
CA MET A 42 1.07 -3.30 -2.33
C MET A 42 -0.01 -2.44 -1.66
N ILE A 43 0.08 -1.10 -1.77
CA ILE A 43 -0.95 -0.19 -1.27
C ILE A 43 -2.27 -0.41 -2.04
N ALA A 44 -2.23 -0.47 -3.36
CA ALA A 44 -3.42 -0.68 -4.19
C ALA A 44 -4.09 -2.02 -3.89
N HIS A 45 -3.31 -3.09 -3.72
CA HIS A 45 -3.80 -4.41 -3.38
C HIS A 45 -4.48 -4.42 -2.00
N ALA A 46 -3.86 -3.81 -0.98
CA ALA A 46 -4.45 -3.71 0.34
C ALA A 46 -5.73 -2.86 0.34
N MET A 47 -5.78 -1.77 -0.44
CA MET A 47 -6.98 -0.96 -0.64
C MET A 47 -8.12 -1.77 -1.26
N PHE A 48 -7.82 -2.52 -2.32
CA PHE A 48 -8.82 -3.34 -3.01
C PHE A 48 -9.40 -4.40 -2.07
N GLN A 49 -8.57 -5.18 -1.39
CA GLN A 49 -9.01 -6.20 -0.43
C GLN A 49 -9.80 -5.58 0.73
N SER A 50 -9.38 -4.42 1.22
CA SER A 50 -10.07 -3.71 2.29
C SER A 50 -11.45 -3.24 1.85
N SER A 51 -11.57 -2.69 0.65
CA SER A 51 -12.83 -2.19 0.12
C SER A 51 -13.84 -3.32 -0.13
N GLU A 52 -13.40 -4.45 -0.69
CA GLU A 52 -14.25 -5.64 -0.86
C GLU A 52 -14.72 -6.21 0.48
N SER A 53 -13.80 -6.30 1.42
CA SER A 53 -14.08 -6.78 2.77
C SER A 53 -15.09 -5.88 3.51
N LEU A 54 -14.96 -4.55 3.39
CA LEU A 54 -15.89 -3.59 3.98
C LEU A 54 -17.26 -3.61 3.29
N SER A 55 -17.30 -3.78 1.98
CA SER A 55 -18.55 -3.98 1.23
C SER A 55 -19.31 -5.21 1.72
N PHE A 56 -18.61 -6.33 1.89
CA PHE A 56 -19.21 -7.55 2.42
C PHE A 56 -19.67 -7.42 3.88
N ASP A 57 -18.88 -6.73 4.71
CA ASP A 57 -19.21 -6.46 6.11
C ASP A 57 -20.50 -5.61 6.24
N SER A 58 -20.67 -4.59 5.40
CA SER A 58 -21.89 -3.78 5.37
C SER A 58 -23.13 -4.61 5.00
N TYR A 59 -23.00 -5.49 4.00
CA TYR A 59 -24.07 -6.41 3.62
C TYR A 59 -24.43 -7.36 4.75
N ALA A 60 -23.45 -7.96 5.38
CA ALA A 60 -23.66 -8.87 6.50
C ALA A 60 -24.36 -8.16 7.66
N THR A 61 -23.90 -6.97 8.03
CA THR A 61 -24.47 -6.16 9.11
C THR A 61 -25.93 -5.81 8.84
N ASP A 62 -26.28 -5.36 7.64
CA ASP A 62 -27.66 -5.01 7.26
C ASP A 62 -28.59 -6.24 7.24
N LYS A 63 -28.13 -7.37 6.73
CA LYS A 63 -28.94 -8.59 6.65
C LYS A 63 -29.17 -9.25 8.00
N PHE A 64 -28.16 -9.24 8.86
CA PHE A 64 -28.23 -9.96 10.15
C PHE A 64 -28.70 -9.10 11.30
N SER A 65 -28.59 -7.76 11.22
CA SER A 65 -29.17 -6.86 12.21
C SER A 65 -30.71 -6.86 12.19
N THR A 66 -31.32 -7.34 11.10
CA THR A 66 -32.80 -7.29 10.87
C THR A 66 -33.54 -8.51 11.41
N GLY A 67 -32.88 -9.51 11.97
CA GLY A 67 -33.58 -10.59 12.69
C GLY A 67 -32.95 -11.98 12.63
N SER A 68 -33.02 -12.66 13.75
CA SER A 68 -33.04 -14.13 13.97
C SER A 68 -31.85 -14.99 13.55
N TYR A 69 -30.69 -14.43 13.21
CA TYR A 69 -29.56 -15.24 12.76
C TYR A 69 -28.28 -15.03 13.57
N GLU A 70 -28.38 -15.04 14.90
CA GLU A 70 -27.23 -15.02 15.83
C GLU A 70 -26.13 -16.05 15.46
N SER A 71 -26.56 -17.22 14.95
CA SER A 71 -25.65 -18.27 14.49
C SER A 71 -24.90 -17.94 13.20
N ALA A 72 -25.51 -17.18 12.30
CA ALA A 72 -24.89 -16.77 11.04
C ALA A 72 -23.91 -15.60 11.23
N GLU A 73 -24.23 -14.68 12.12
CA GLU A 73 -23.31 -13.60 12.53
C GLU A 73 -22.02 -14.19 13.13
N THR A 74 -22.15 -15.20 14.01
CA THR A 74 -20.99 -15.87 14.59
C THR A 74 -20.16 -16.62 13.54
N LEU A 75 -20.82 -17.27 12.56
CA LEU A 75 -20.12 -17.96 11.46
C LEU A 75 -19.40 -16.99 10.55
N LEU A 76 -20.04 -15.88 10.17
CA LEU A 76 -19.42 -14.85 9.33
C LEU A 76 -18.29 -14.15 10.05
N LYS A 77 -18.46 -13.84 11.34
CA LYS A 77 -17.40 -13.30 12.19
C LYS A 77 -16.23 -14.27 12.29
N GLY A 78 -16.46 -15.56 12.44
CA GLY A 78 -15.42 -16.58 12.43
C GLY A 78 -14.73 -16.76 11.08
N MET A 79 -15.47 -16.69 9.98
CA MET A 79 -14.87 -16.67 8.63
C MET A 79 -14.02 -15.43 8.43
N TYR A 80 -14.51 -14.29 8.87
CA TYR A 80 -13.84 -13.01 8.78
C TYR A 80 -12.53 -12.96 9.57
N GLU A 81 -12.56 -13.44 10.82
CA GLU A 81 -11.38 -13.58 11.68
C GLU A 81 -10.35 -14.57 11.12
N SER A 82 -10.79 -15.55 10.33
CA SER A 82 -9.87 -16.51 9.69
C SER A 82 -9.14 -15.94 8.49
N PHE A 83 -9.69 -14.91 7.82
CA PHE A 83 -9.03 -14.20 6.73
C PHE A 83 -8.04 -13.15 7.21
N LEU A 84 -8.25 -12.61 8.41
CA LEU A 84 -7.30 -11.73 9.06
C LEU A 84 -6.35 -12.60 9.89
N THR A 85 -5.10 -12.64 9.48
CA THR A 85 -4.03 -13.37 10.22
C THR A 85 -3.83 -12.86 11.65
N ASN A 86 -4.31 -11.64 11.95
CA ASN A 86 -4.33 -11.05 13.28
C ASN A 86 -5.76 -11.02 13.83
N LYS A 87 -5.99 -11.79 14.90
CA LYS A 87 -7.28 -11.86 15.63
C LYS A 87 -7.57 -10.65 16.52
N ASP A 88 -6.93 -9.51 16.27
CA ASP A 88 -7.18 -8.29 17.03
C ASP A 88 -8.55 -7.72 16.71
N GLU A 89 -9.36 -7.50 17.74
CA GLU A 89 -10.65 -6.79 17.66
C GLU A 89 -10.53 -5.42 16.97
N LYS A 90 -9.32 -4.88 16.93
CA LYS A 90 -8.95 -3.65 16.22
C LYS A 90 -9.34 -3.66 14.74
N TYR A 91 -9.35 -4.82 14.10
CA TYR A 91 -9.61 -4.97 12.66
C TYR A 91 -11.03 -5.44 12.35
N SER A 92 -11.81 -5.82 13.36
CA SER A 92 -13.22 -6.21 13.21
C SER A 92 -14.14 -5.00 13.41
N SER A 93 -15.27 -4.98 12.71
CA SER A 93 -16.31 -4.00 12.91
C SER A 93 -17.61 -4.72 13.20
N SER A 94 -18.22 -4.43 14.36
CA SER A 94 -19.49 -5.04 14.78
C SER A 94 -20.67 -4.09 14.73
N ASP A 95 -20.42 -2.80 14.49
CA ASP A 95 -21.42 -1.74 14.49
C ASP A 95 -21.72 -1.26 13.07
N LYS A 96 -22.81 -0.52 12.90
CA LYS A 96 -23.14 0.24 11.68
C LYS A 96 -22.15 1.40 11.48
N TRP A 97 -20.89 1.06 11.26
CA TRP A 97 -19.77 1.97 11.12
C TRP A 97 -19.93 2.94 9.94
N TYR A 98 -20.72 2.55 8.93
CA TYR A 98 -20.99 3.31 7.72
C TYR A 98 -21.97 4.49 7.91
N GLU A 99 -22.64 4.60 9.05
CA GLU A 99 -23.52 5.72 9.37
C GLU A 99 -22.76 6.96 9.89
N ASP A 100 -21.52 6.79 10.36
CA ASP A 100 -20.69 7.85 10.94
C ASP A 100 -19.40 8.04 10.15
N LYS A 101 -19.17 9.26 9.62
CA LYS A 101 -18.01 9.58 8.79
C LYS A 101 -16.66 9.33 9.50
N GLU A 102 -16.55 9.62 10.79
CA GLU A 102 -15.30 9.42 11.52
C GLU A 102 -15.07 7.93 11.82
N LYS A 103 -16.14 7.19 12.12
CA LYS A 103 -16.06 5.73 12.26
C LYS A 103 -15.67 5.08 10.93
N THR A 104 -16.26 5.52 9.80
CA THR A 104 -15.91 5.03 8.46
C THR A 104 -14.42 5.14 8.19
N LYS A 105 -13.82 6.31 8.42
CA LYS A 105 -12.37 6.53 8.21
C LYS A 105 -11.53 5.61 9.09
N LYS A 106 -11.90 5.51 10.37
CA LYS A 106 -11.17 4.66 11.32
C LYS A 106 -11.24 3.18 10.95
N VAL A 107 -12.43 2.71 10.61
CA VAL A 107 -12.65 1.32 10.20
C VAL A 107 -11.92 1.03 8.88
N ALA A 108 -12.01 1.93 7.91
CA ALA A 108 -11.29 1.81 6.65
C ALA A 108 -9.77 1.74 6.84
N LYS A 109 -9.21 2.62 7.68
CA LYS A 109 -7.79 2.59 8.04
C LYS A 109 -7.40 1.26 8.70
N ASN A 110 -8.15 0.84 9.71
CA ASN A 110 -7.85 -0.40 10.43
C ASN A 110 -7.93 -1.62 9.50
N ARG A 111 -8.94 -1.64 8.61
CA ARG A 111 -9.11 -2.73 7.64
C ARG A 111 -7.95 -2.77 6.64
N PHE A 112 -7.53 -1.62 6.14
CA PHE A 112 -6.35 -1.49 5.29
C PHE A 112 -5.10 -2.04 6.00
N LEU A 113 -4.86 -1.67 7.25
CA LEU A 113 -3.74 -2.16 8.03
C LEU A 113 -3.78 -3.69 8.22
N GLY A 114 -4.96 -4.26 8.41
CA GLY A 114 -5.14 -5.71 8.54
C GLY A 114 -4.74 -6.48 7.27
N TYR A 115 -5.00 -5.92 6.09
CA TYR A 115 -4.62 -6.53 4.81
C TYR A 115 -3.22 -6.13 4.35
N PHE A 116 -2.72 -4.99 4.79
CA PHE A 116 -1.38 -4.56 4.45
C PHE A 116 -0.36 -5.36 5.27
N CYS A 117 0.46 -6.14 4.60
CA CYS A 117 1.52 -6.95 5.21
C CYS A 117 1.04 -7.87 6.36
N GLY A 118 -0.22 -8.33 6.32
CA GLY A 118 -0.79 -9.22 7.33
C GLY A 118 -1.04 -8.56 8.69
N GLY A 119 -1.10 -7.23 8.75
CA GLY A 119 -1.36 -6.47 9.97
C GLY A 119 -0.14 -6.24 10.87
N ASP A 120 1.05 -6.63 10.45
CA ASP A 120 2.29 -6.32 11.16
C ASP A 120 2.69 -4.87 10.89
N GLU A 121 2.45 -3.98 11.87
CA GLU A 121 2.68 -2.54 11.72
C GLU A 121 4.17 -2.19 11.58
N GLU A 122 5.06 -2.90 12.28
CA GLU A 122 6.51 -2.64 12.23
C GLU A 122 7.07 -3.02 10.85
N TRP A 123 6.72 -4.22 10.38
CA TRP A 123 7.12 -4.66 9.06
C TRP A 123 6.51 -3.80 7.94
N SER A 124 5.23 -3.44 8.08
CA SER A 124 4.53 -2.56 7.13
C SER A 124 5.19 -1.19 7.02
N SER A 125 5.54 -0.57 8.15
CA SER A 125 6.24 0.72 8.16
C SER A 125 7.62 0.62 7.54
N SER A 126 8.38 -0.43 7.87
CA SER A 126 9.70 -0.70 7.29
C SER A 126 9.63 -0.91 5.79
N PHE A 127 8.67 -1.70 5.32
CA PHE A 127 8.45 -1.95 3.90
C PHE A 127 8.11 -0.66 3.13
N LEU A 128 7.20 0.16 3.67
CA LEU A 128 6.82 1.43 3.07
C LEU A 128 8.00 2.40 2.98
N ASN A 129 8.84 2.48 4.00
CA ASN A 129 10.04 3.30 3.98
C ASN A 129 11.05 2.81 2.92
N ILE A 130 11.26 1.49 2.79
CA ILE A 130 12.14 0.91 1.77
C ILE A 130 11.61 1.15 0.35
N THR A 131 10.30 1.19 0.16
CA THR A 131 9.66 1.49 -1.13
C THR A 131 9.49 2.98 -1.40
N GLY A 132 10.04 3.83 -0.55
CA GLY A 132 10.10 5.28 -0.72
C GLY A 132 8.85 6.03 -0.25
N VAL A 133 7.97 5.41 0.55
CA VAL A 133 6.84 6.12 1.16
C VAL A 133 7.32 6.89 2.38
N LYS A 134 7.16 8.20 2.35
CA LYS A 134 7.62 9.11 3.40
C LYS A 134 6.82 8.95 4.67
N GLY A 135 7.51 8.64 5.76
CA GLY A 135 6.89 8.44 7.07
C GLY A 135 6.26 7.06 7.29
N GLY A 136 6.48 6.11 6.36
CA GLY A 136 5.95 4.76 6.50
C GLY A 136 4.42 4.74 6.64
N LEU A 137 3.89 3.99 7.61
CA LEU A 137 2.45 3.92 7.88
C LEU A 137 1.85 5.25 8.33
N ASP A 138 2.57 6.05 9.09
CA ASP A 138 2.11 7.36 9.57
C ASP A 138 2.01 8.39 8.44
N GLY A 139 2.71 8.15 7.33
CA GLY A 139 2.66 8.97 6.14
C GLY A 139 1.44 8.71 5.24
N ILE A 140 0.60 7.72 5.59
CA ILE A 140 -0.60 7.37 4.82
C ILE A 140 -1.83 8.05 5.42
N ASP A 141 -2.48 8.90 4.64
CA ASP A 141 -3.66 9.68 5.03
C ASP A 141 -4.94 9.12 4.41
N PHE A 142 -5.94 8.83 5.27
CA PHE A 142 -7.28 8.35 4.94
C PHE A 142 -8.37 9.41 5.12
N SER A 143 -8.01 10.67 5.35
CA SER A 143 -8.94 11.74 5.73
C SER A 143 -10.04 12.01 4.70
N GLU A 144 -9.78 11.72 3.43
CA GLU A 144 -10.74 11.90 2.33
C GLU A 144 -11.63 10.68 2.07
N THR A 145 -11.50 9.60 2.82
CA THR A 145 -12.40 8.44 2.70
C THR A 145 -13.81 8.83 3.12
N TYR A 146 -14.80 8.48 2.30
CA TYR A 146 -16.22 8.79 2.55
C TYR A 146 -17.13 7.76 1.89
N ILE A 147 -18.41 7.82 2.24
CA ILE A 147 -19.48 7.07 1.60
C ILE A 147 -20.41 8.08 0.90
N ASP A 148 -20.74 7.80 -0.36
CA ASP A 148 -21.63 8.65 -1.15
C ASP A 148 -23.11 8.34 -0.89
N ASP A 149 -24.00 9.17 -1.44
CA ASP A 149 -25.47 9.01 -1.33
C ASP A 149 -26.00 7.74 -2.02
N ASN A 150 -25.20 7.15 -2.92
CA ASN A 150 -25.52 5.91 -3.64
C ASN A 150 -24.99 4.65 -2.91
N ARG A 151 -24.58 4.79 -1.65
CA ARG A 151 -23.96 3.72 -0.87
C ARG A 151 -22.66 3.16 -1.48
N ASN A 152 -21.85 3.99 -2.13
CA ASN A 152 -20.53 3.60 -2.53
C ASN A 152 -19.50 4.10 -1.52
N LEU A 153 -18.68 3.19 -1.05
CA LEU A 153 -17.50 3.52 -0.25
C LEU A 153 -16.37 3.98 -1.17
N HIS A 154 -15.95 5.22 -1.02
CA HIS A 154 -14.78 5.78 -1.65
C HIS A 154 -13.60 5.68 -0.67
N LEU A 155 -12.81 4.61 -0.79
CA LEU A 155 -11.59 4.43 0.00
C LEU A 155 -10.46 5.22 -0.68
N ILE A 156 -10.06 6.31 -0.05
CA ILE A 156 -9.06 7.23 -0.58
C ILE A 156 -7.83 7.22 0.32
N VAL A 157 -6.68 6.99 -0.30
CA VAL A 157 -5.38 6.98 0.35
C VAL A 157 -4.48 8.00 -0.30
N LYS A 158 -3.90 8.89 0.52
CA LYS A 158 -2.90 9.86 0.09
C LYS A 158 -1.58 9.59 0.80
N TYR A 159 -0.49 9.70 0.07
CA TYR A 159 0.85 9.55 0.62
C TYR A 159 1.87 10.30 -0.25
N LYS A 160 3.02 10.56 0.33
CA LYS A 160 4.18 11.10 -0.40
C LYS A 160 5.17 10.00 -0.65
N GLN A 161 5.69 9.96 -1.87
CA GLN A 161 6.68 8.98 -2.26
C GLN A 161 7.90 9.69 -2.83
N TYR A 162 9.09 9.28 -2.42
CA TYR A 162 10.36 9.79 -2.91
C TYR A 162 11.13 8.73 -3.68
N PHE A 163 11.99 9.17 -4.56
CA PHE A 163 12.87 8.27 -5.30
C PHE A 163 14.09 7.92 -4.44
N LEU A 164 14.36 6.61 -4.28
CA LEU A 164 15.40 6.11 -3.38
C LEU A 164 16.82 6.55 -3.73
N PHE A 165 17.08 6.87 -5.00
CA PHE A 165 18.39 7.32 -5.49
C PHE A 165 18.34 8.78 -5.95
N ASP A 166 17.76 9.64 -5.10
CA ASP A 166 17.73 11.07 -5.35
C ASP A 166 19.09 11.70 -5.01
N PHE A 167 19.86 12.01 -6.04
CA PHE A 167 21.22 12.56 -5.95
C PHE A 167 21.24 14.06 -5.59
N GLY A 168 20.34 14.53 -4.74
CA GLY A 168 20.42 15.87 -4.19
C GLY A 168 19.19 16.75 -4.34
N GLY A 169 18.07 16.22 -4.77
CA GLY A 169 16.80 16.93 -4.77
C GLY A 169 15.77 16.17 -3.96
N ASN A 170 15.13 16.82 -3.02
CA ASN A 170 13.97 16.26 -2.34
C ASN A 170 12.76 16.27 -3.29
N VAL A 171 12.78 15.39 -4.29
CA VAL A 171 11.63 15.25 -5.20
C VAL A 171 10.64 14.30 -4.56
N ASP A 172 9.67 14.88 -3.85
CA ASP A 172 8.53 14.15 -3.31
C ASP A 172 7.42 14.12 -4.38
N PHE A 173 6.86 12.95 -4.63
CA PHE A 173 5.68 12.77 -5.47
C PHE A 173 4.44 12.61 -4.59
N ASP A 174 3.49 13.52 -4.70
CA ASP A 174 2.18 13.36 -4.07
C ASP A 174 1.41 12.27 -4.83
N ARG A 175 0.97 11.25 -4.11
CA ARG A 175 0.19 10.14 -4.63
C ARG A 175 -1.19 10.13 -4.00
N LYS A 176 -2.18 9.92 -4.84
CA LYS A 176 -3.57 9.69 -4.42
C LYS A 176 -4.07 8.45 -5.13
N SER A 177 -4.54 7.47 -4.35
CA SER A 177 -5.18 6.27 -4.86
C SER A 177 -6.62 6.23 -4.34
N GLU A 178 -7.55 5.81 -5.17
CA GLU A 178 -8.96 5.70 -4.84
C GLU A 178 -9.49 4.36 -5.33
N VAL A 179 -10.24 3.68 -4.47
CA VAL A 179 -10.99 2.47 -4.80
C VAL A 179 -12.44 2.70 -4.39
N VAL A 180 -13.36 2.38 -5.29
CA VAL A 180 -14.81 2.52 -5.04
C VAL A 180 -15.41 1.13 -4.92
N ALA A 181 -16.09 0.87 -3.81
CA ALA A 181 -16.82 -0.37 -3.57
C ALA A 181 -18.28 -0.07 -3.25
N HIS A 182 -19.20 -0.80 -3.88
CA HIS A 182 -20.62 -0.69 -3.59
C HIS A 182 -20.95 -1.38 -2.27
N MET A 183 -21.68 -0.70 -1.40
CA MET A 183 -22.17 -1.24 -0.13
C MET A 183 -23.63 -1.65 -0.30
N TRP A 184 -23.95 -2.86 0.10
CA TRP A 184 -25.29 -3.47 -0.08
C TRP A 184 -26.27 -3.07 1.03
#